data_d7d34bd2591ac31c81683dc4ab18bf24
#
_entry.id   d7d34bd2591ac31c81683dc4ab18bf24
#
_cell.length_a   1.000
_cell.length_b   1.000
_cell.length_c   1.000
_cell.angle_alpha   90.00
_cell.angle_beta   90.00
_cell.angle_gamma   90.00
#
_symmetry.space_group_name_H-M   'P 1'
#
loop_
_entity.id
_entity.type
_entity.pdbx_description
1 polymer ?
#
loop_
_entity_poly.entity_id
_entity_poly.type
_entity_poly.pdbx_seq_one_letter_code
_entity_poly.pdbx_strand_id
1 'polypeptide(L)'
;MIKHYFIYLLVILSISKGGNLLDSLHGNYCFPDCKKFNSIFILSPDNTFNFRTTLYGGNARWGSWELIEDDKIKLKTMKISSKKSYQMPPEEIIYITPGKELKIGENLYVKNTEPIKLERYH
;
A
#
# COMPACT_ATOMS: atom_id res chain seq x y z
N MET A 1 -7.87 30.74 29.98
CA MET A 1 -6.61 30.02 29.92
C MET A 1 -6.81 28.51 29.68
N ILE A 2 -7.70 27.87 30.40
CA ILE A 2 -7.96 26.43 30.25
C ILE A 2 -8.40 26.06 28.84
N LYS A 3 -9.17 26.93 28.17
CA LYS A 3 -9.64 26.69 26.80
C LYS A 3 -8.51 26.62 25.77
N HIS A 4 -7.41 27.33 25.97
CA HIS A 4 -6.28 27.30 25.05
C HIS A 4 -5.52 25.96 25.12
N TYR A 5 -5.32 25.41 26.30
CA TYR A 5 -4.71 24.10 26.47
C TYR A 5 -5.57 23.00 25.85
N PHE A 6 -6.87 23.12 25.95
CA PHE A 6 -7.80 22.14 25.38
C PHE A 6 -7.71 22.10 23.85
N ILE A 7 -7.58 23.25 23.21
CA ILE A 7 -7.41 23.36 21.76
C ILE A 7 -6.10 22.72 21.30
N TYR A 8 -5.00 22.95 22.02
CA TYR A 8 -3.71 22.33 21.71
C TYR A 8 -3.77 20.80 21.79
N LEU A 9 -4.42 20.28 22.80
CA LEU A 9 -4.60 18.84 22.95
C LEU A 9 -5.36 18.23 21.77
N LEU A 10 -6.42 18.88 21.31
CA LEU A 10 -7.20 18.41 20.17
C LEU A 10 -6.37 18.39 18.87
N VAL A 11 -5.55 19.41 18.65
CA VAL A 11 -4.68 19.47 17.47
C VAL A 11 -3.65 18.34 17.51
N ILE A 12 -3.04 18.09 18.65
CA ILE A 12 -2.06 17.02 18.82
C ILE A 12 -2.72 15.65 18.56
N LEU A 13 -3.90 15.42 19.07
CA LEU A 13 -4.65 14.19 18.86
C LEU A 13 -5.00 13.99 17.38
N SER A 14 -5.37 15.04 16.68
CA SER A 14 -5.67 14.97 15.24
C SER A 14 -4.44 14.58 14.44
N ILE A 15 -3.29 15.14 14.75
CA ILE A 15 -2.01 14.80 14.10
C ILE A 15 -1.65 13.34 14.40
N SER A 16 -1.83 12.89 15.63
CA SER A 16 -1.57 11.50 16.03
C SER A 16 -2.46 10.53 15.25
N LYS A 17 -3.72 10.85 15.05
CA LYS A 17 -4.63 10.00 14.26
C LYS A 17 -4.19 9.91 12.81
N GLY A 18 -3.72 11.00 12.21
CA GLY A 18 -3.18 11.00 10.87
C GLY A 18 -1.95 10.10 10.76
N GLY A 19 -1.03 10.21 11.72
CA GLY A 19 0.16 9.34 11.79
C GLY A 19 -0.23 7.88 11.94
N ASN A 20 -1.21 7.56 12.79
CA ASN A 20 -1.68 6.19 12.98
C ASN A 20 -2.30 5.60 11.71
N LEU A 21 -3.02 6.39 10.93
CA LEU A 21 -3.58 5.93 9.66
C LEU A 21 -2.46 5.57 8.68
N LEU A 22 -1.45 6.41 8.52
CA LEU A 22 -0.31 6.14 7.65
C LEU A 22 0.45 4.89 8.12
N ASP A 23 0.72 4.78 9.42
CA ASP A 23 1.41 3.62 9.97
C ASP A 23 0.62 2.33 9.74
N SER A 24 -0.70 2.39 9.82
CA SER A 24 -1.54 1.21 9.61
C SER A 24 -1.59 0.75 8.16
N LEU A 25 -1.23 1.62 7.21
CA LEU A 25 -1.20 1.26 5.79
C LEU A 25 0.08 0.56 5.39
N HIS A 26 1.19 0.78 6.11
CA HIS A 26 2.44 0.11 5.80
C HIS A 26 2.29 -1.40 5.96
N GLY A 27 2.86 -2.15 5.06
CA GLY A 27 2.86 -3.59 5.16
C GLY A 27 2.76 -4.30 3.83
N ASN A 28 2.53 -5.59 3.91
CA ASN A 28 2.44 -6.49 2.79
C ASN A 28 0.98 -6.85 2.52
N TYR A 29 0.57 -6.77 1.26
CA TYR A 29 -0.78 -7.11 0.83
C TYR A 29 -0.67 -8.18 -0.25
N CYS A 30 -1.48 -9.21 -0.14
CA CYS A 30 -1.38 -10.40 -0.98
C CYS A 30 -2.66 -10.66 -1.75
N PHE A 31 -2.52 -11.20 -2.97
CA PHE A 31 -3.65 -11.59 -3.79
C PHE A 31 -3.40 -13.01 -4.35
N PRO A 32 -4.38 -13.93 -4.27
CA PRO A 32 -5.73 -13.77 -3.68
C PRO A 32 -5.75 -13.78 -2.16
N ASP A 33 -4.78 -14.39 -1.49
CA ASP A 33 -4.61 -14.34 -0.04
C ASP A 33 -3.13 -14.52 0.32
N CYS A 34 -2.79 -14.37 1.59
CA CYS A 34 -1.40 -14.42 2.02
C CYS A 34 -0.86 -15.82 2.33
N LYS A 35 -1.71 -16.83 2.31
CA LYS A 35 -1.28 -18.22 2.44
C LYS A 35 -0.86 -18.80 1.09
N LYS A 36 -1.59 -18.44 0.05
CA LYS A 36 -1.32 -18.86 -1.32
C LYS A 36 -1.56 -17.68 -2.24
N PHE A 37 -0.50 -17.00 -2.62
CA PHE A 37 -0.60 -15.79 -3.41
C PHE A 37 0.21 -15.90 -4.70
N ASN A 38 -0.26 -15.18 -5.71
CA ASN A 38 0.45 -14.99 -6.97
C ASN A 38 0.89 -13.54 -7.17
N SER A 39 0.42 -12.64 -6.30
CA SER A 39 0.81 -11.23 -6.34
C SER A 39 1.00 -10.70 -4.93
N ILE A 40 2.00 -9.84 -4.76
CA ILE A 40 2.24 -9.16 -3.50
C ILE A 40 2.48 -7.67 -3.76
N PHE A 41 1.90 -6.84 -2.90
CA PHE A 41 2.02 -5.40 -2.93
C PHE A 41 2.54 -4.92 -1.58
N ILE A 42 3.66 -4.21 -1.58
CA ILE A 42 4.31 -3.76 -0.36
C ILE A 42 4.29 -2.24 -0.32
N LEU A 43 3.70 -1.68 0.75
CA LEU A 43 3.77 -0.26 1.07
C LEU A 43 4.79 -0.07 2.18
N SER A 44 5.85 0.66 1.88
CA SER A 44 6.96 0.88 2.82
C SER A 44 6.85 2.22 3.53
N PRO A 45 7.39 2.33 4.77
CA PRO A 45 7.32 3.58 5.54
C PRO A 45 8.01 4.78 4.90
N ASP A 46 8.92 4.56 3.97
CA ASP A 46 9.63 5.61 3.24
C ASP A 46 8.85 6.15 2.04
N ASN A 47 7.55 5.83 1.96
CA ASN A 47 6.64 6.23 0.87
C ASN A 47 7.02 5.62 -0.49
N THR A 48 7.69 4.48 -0.47
CA THR A 48 7.91 3.68 -1.67
C THR A 48 7.00 2.47 -1.69
N PHE A 49 6.73 1.94 -2.88
CA PHE A 49 6.01 0.69 -3.03
C PHE A 49 6.80 -0.28 -3.89
N ASN A 50 6.50 -1.55 -3.69
CA ASN A 50 7.04 -2.65 -4.49
C ASN A 50 5.88 -3.58 -4.81
N PHE A 51 5.72 -3.92 -6.09
CA PHE A 51 4.69 -4.84 -6.55
C PHE A 51 5.35 -5.96 -7.34
N ARG A 52 4.97 -7.20 -7.04
CA ARG A 52 5.43 -8.38 -7.77
C ARG A 52 4.28 -9.31 -8.04
N THR A 53 4.24 -9.86 -9.24
CA THR A 53 3.22 -10.83 -9.62
C THR A 53 3.82 -11.90 -10.51
N THR A 54 3.28 -13.13 -10.39
CA THR A 54 3.58 -14.21 -11.33
C THR A 54 2.57 -14.25 -12.48
N LEU A 55 1.51 -13.46 -12.38
CA LEU A 55 0.51 -13.34 -13.44
C LEU A 55 1.12 -12.67 -14.68
N TYR A 56 0.55 -12.95 -15.83
CA TYR A 56 0.96 -12.34 -17.10
C TYR A 56 2.45 -12.59 -17.44
N GLY A 57 2.99 -13.73 -17.04
CA GLY A 57 4.38 -14.07 -17.33
C GLY A 57 5.37 -13.49 -16.32
N GLY A 58 4.89 -12.86 -15.29
CA GLY A 58 5.70 -12.28 -14.22
C GLY A 58 6.13 -10.86 -14.52
N ASN A 59 5.88 -9.97 -13.54
CA ASN A 59 6.41 -8.62 -13.61
C ASN A 59 6.63 -8.08 -12.19
N ALA A 60 7.42 -7.02 -12.11
CA ALA A 60 7.64 -6.29 -10.88
C ALA A 60 7.69 -4.80 -11.21
N ARG A 61 7.23 -3.96 -10.28
CA ARG A 61 7.31 -2.52 -10.44
C ARG A 61 7.58 -1.84 -9.10
N TRP A 62 8.25 -0.73 -9.17
CA TRP A 62 8.66 0.07 -8.02
C TRP A 62 8.28 1.52 -8.24
N GLY A 63 8.02 2.21 -7.15
CA GLY A 63 7.78 3.62 -7.23
C GLY A 63 7.47 4.22 -5.89
N SER A 64 6.78 5.35 -5.92
CA SER A 64 6.36 6.07 -4.74
C SER A 64 4.85 5.99 -4.56
N TRP A 65 4.40 6.17 -3.32
CA TRP A 65 2.98 6.21 -3.02
C TRP A 65 2.68 7.38 -2.09
N GLU A 66 1.47 7.91 -2.20
CA GLU A 66 0.99 8.94 -1.28
C GLU A 66 -0.51 8.74 -1.03
N LEU A 67 -0.92 9.02 0.20
CA LEU A 67 -2.32 9.03 0.57
C LEU A 67 -2.92 10.37 0.11
N ILE A 68 -3.87 10.32 -0.82
CA ILE A 68 -4.49 11.53 -1.38
C ILE A 68 -5.83 11.86 -0.73
N GLU A 69 -6.52 10.85 -0.22
CA GLU A 69 -7.76 10.95 0.55
C GLU A 69 -7.74 9.83 1.58
N ASP A 70 -8.69 9.82 2.50
CA ASP A 70 -8.74 8.81 3.56
C ASP A 70 -8.81 7.37 3.03
N ASP A 71 -9.32 7.19 1.82
CA ASP A 71 -9.52 5.88 1.21
C ASP A 71 -8.83 5.71 -0.15
N LYS A 72 -7.93 6.63 -0.53
CA LYS A 72 -7.28 6.59 -1.83
C LYS A 72 -5.78 6.79 -1.73
N ILE A 73 -5.05 5.95 -2.45
CA ILE A 73 -3.60 6.03 -2.56
C ILE A 73 -3.24 6.24 -4.03
N LYS A 74 -2.38 7.20 -4.29
CA LYS A 74 -1.83 7.44 -5.61
C LYS A 74 -0.47 6.75 -5.72
N LEU A 75 -0.32 5.90 -6.72
CA LEU A 75 0.93 5.24 -7.03
C LEU A 75 1.58 5.92 -8.22
N LYS A 76 2.88 6.16 -8.11
CA LYS A 76 3.68 6.65 -9.21
C LYS A 76 4.77 5.63 -9.51
N THR A 77 4.65 4.94 -10.65
CA THR A 77 5.60 3.91 -11.03
C THR A 77 6.85 4.55 -11.62
N MET A 78 7.99 4.19 -11.08
CA MET A 78 9.28 4.71 -11.50
C MET A 78 10.10 3.68 -12.27
N LYS A 79 9.88 2.40 -12.03
CA LYS A 79 10.62 1.32 -12.69
C LYS A 79 9.73 0.10 -12.84
N ILE A 80 9.82 -0.55 -14.00
CA ILE A 80 9.08 -1.77 -14.32
C ILE A 80 10.07 -2.80 -14.80
N SER A 81 9.94 -4.04 -14.33
CA SER A 81 10.63 -5.20 -14.84
C SER A 81 9.58 -6.21 -15.28
N SER A 82 9.58 -6.56 -16.58
CA SER A 82 8.60 -7.48 -17.13
C SER A 82 9.24 -8.26 -18.28
N LYS A 83 8.90 -9.55 -18.39
CA LYS A 83 9.36 -10.41 -19.49
C LYS A 83 8.63 -10.11 -20.81
N LYS A 84 7.47 -9.48 -20.73
CA LYS A 84 6.69 -9.03 -21.88
C LYS A 84 6.63 -7.52 -21.88
N SER A 85 6.54 -6.88 -23.04
CA SER A 85 6.35 -5.44 -23.10
C SER A 85 4.94 -5.12 -22.60
N TYR A 86 4.83 -4.94 -21.30
CA TYR A 86 3.60 -4.59 -20.63
C TYR A 86 3.65 -3.11 -20.30
N GLN A 87 2.72 -2.36 -20.86
CA GLN A 87 2.62 -0.93 -20.59
C GLN A 87 1.71 -0.72 -19.39
N MET A 88 2.29 -0.25 -18.29
CA MET A 88 1.52 0.15 -17.12
C MET A 88 1.39 1.66 -17.10
N PRO A 89 0.25 2.19 -16.62
CA PRO A 89 0.12 3.64 -16.47
C PRO A 89 1.17 4.14 -15.48
N PRO A 90 1.79 5.32 -15.75
CA PRO A 90 2.79 5.88 -14.85
C PRO A 90 2.20 6.29 -13.50
N GLU A 91 0.92 6.60 -13.47
CA GLU A 91 0.18 6.93 -12.24
C GLU A 91 -1.08 6.07 -12.17
N GLU A 92 -1.42 5.63 -10.98
CA GLU A 92 -2.59 4.79 -10.73
C GLU A 92 -3.15 5.13 -9.35
N ILE A 93 -4.47 5.09 -9.24
CA ILE A 93 -5.15 5.27 -7.96
C ILE A 93 -5.67 3.92 -7.51
N ILE A 94 -5.30 3.53 -6.29
CA ILE A 94 -5.82 2.35 -5.64
C ILE A 94 -6.66 2.76 -4.44
N TYR A 95 -7.54 1.88 -3.99
CA TYR A 95 -8.54 2.20 -2.98
C TYR A 95 -8.30 1.38 -1.72
N ILE A 96 -8.54 2.03 -0.57
CA ILE A 96 -8.52 1.37 0.73
C ILE A 96 -9.95 1.01 1.09
N THR A 97 -10.21 -0.27 1.35
CA THR A 97 -11.55 -0.72 1.73
C THR A 97 -11.80 -0.42 3.22
N PRO A 98 -13.08 -0.43 3.67
CA PRO A 98 -13.38 -0.29 5.09
C PRO A 98 -12.67 -1.32 5.98
N GLY A 99 -12.39 -2.51 5.44
CA GLY A 99 -11.65 -3.56 6.15
C GLY A 99 -10.14 -3.42 6.10
N LYS A 100 -9.61 -2.26 5.63
CA LYS A 100 -8.18 -2.00 5.54
C LYS A 100 -7.45 -2.89 4.54
N GLU A 101 -8.15 -3.35 3.52
CA GLU A 101 -7.58 -4.06 2.39
C GLU A 101 -7.34 -3.09 1.24
N LEU A 102 -6.56 -3.49 0.24
CA LEU A 102 -6.31 -2.65 -0.94
C LEU A 102 -7.03 -3.20 -2.16
N LYS A 103 -7.79 -2.35 -2.82
CA LYS A 103 -8.41 -2.68 -4.09
C LYS A 103 -7.55 -2.09 -5.21
N ILE A 104 -6.93 -2.97 -5.98
CA ILE A 104 -6.06 -2.60 -7.10
C ILE A 104 -6.73 -3.14 -8.37
N GLY A 105 -7.26 -2.21 -9.20
CA GLY A 105 -8.14 -2.61 -10.28
C GLY A 105 -9.39 -3.28 -9.73
N GLU A 106 -9.66 -4.50 -10.16
CA GLU A 106 -10.79 -5.29 -9.68
C GLU A 106 -10.41 -6.29 -8.58
N ASN A 107 -9.13 -6.37 -8.25
CA ASN A 107 -8.60 -7.35 -7.32
C ASN A 107 -8.46 -6.78 -5.92
N LEU A 108 -8.88 -7.58 -4.94
CA LEU A 108 -8.78 -7.23 -3.53
C LEU A 108 -7.54 -7.88 -2.92
N TYR A 109 -6.63 -7.06 -2.43
CA TYR A 109 -5.39 -7.51 -1.80
C TYR A 109 -5.54 -7.48 -0.29
N VAL A 110 -5.32 -8.62 0.33
CA VAL A 110 -5.50 -8.81 1.77
C VAL A 110 -4.21 -8.49 2.50
N LYS A 111 -4.31 -7.71 3.57
CA LYS A 111 -3.14 -7.37 4.37
C LYS A 111 -2.66 -8.57 5.18
N ASN A 112 -1.37 -8.82 5.10
CA ASN A 112 -0.74 -9.84 5.92
C ASN A 112 -0.33 -9.23 7.26
N THR A 113 -0.79 -9.83 8.35
CA THR A 113 -0.47 -9.39 9.71
C THR A 113 0.84 -10.00 10.23
N GLU A 114 1.37 -11.00 9.54
CA GLU A 114 2.63 -11.65 9.89
C GLU A 114 3.70 -11.35 8.85
N PRO A 115 4.98 -11.26 9.25
CA PRO A 115 6.06 -11.04 8.29
C PRO A 115 6.11 -12.16 7.25
N ILE A 116 6.16 -11.81 5.97
CA ILE A 116 6.33 -12.77 4.89
C ILE A 116 7.80 -13.11 4.78
N LYS A 117 8.12 -14.40 4.82
CA LYS A 117 9.47 -14.87 4.59
C LYS A 117 9.77 -14.80 3.10
N LEU A 118 10.58 -13.84 2.69
CA LEU A 118 10.94 -13.63 1.28
C LEU A 118 11.67 -14.82 0.66
N GLU A 119 12.21 -15.70 1.48
CA GLU A 119 12.89 -16.93 1.06
C GLU A 119 12.01 -17.83 0.20
N ARG A 120 10.70 -17.74 0.34
CA ARG A 120 9.75 -18.55 -0.43
C ARG A 120 9.59 -18.11 -1.88
N TYR A 121 10.23 -17.01 -2.26
CA TYR A 121 10.15 -16.45 -3.61
C TYR A 121 11.28 -16.89 -4.52
N HIS A 122 12.18 -17.65 -3.99
CA HIS A 122 13.30 -18.18 -4.78
C HIS A 122 12.94 -19.51 -5.50
#